data_4e9ee920f8c70a7774fe61cb3dac2600
#
_entry.id   4e9ee920f8c70a7774fe61cb3dac2600
#
_cell.length_a   1.000
_cell.length_b   1.000
_cell.length_c   1.000
_cell.angle_alpha   90.00
_cell.angle_beta   90.00
_cell.angle_gamma   90.00
#
_symmetry.space_group_name_H-M   'P 1'
#
loop_
_entity.id
_entity.type
_entity.pdbx_description
1 polymer ?
#
loop_
_entity_poly.entity_id
_entity_poly.type
_entity_poly.pdbx_seq_one_letter_code
_entity_poly.pdbx_strand_id
1 'polypeptide(L)'
;MNDLNQADIEKICNQLFDDFRGVLSWKWDNWVGSILSEFNTEAEKDIRVPLEKSLPLFWDCTTIQTAPQCVQTLDKRLGELRPTQLLFTSPPSNDAFVFCAWWPWSSGMVISLRIAPFNKNLSKAEESALMEQLKVWAKI
;
A
#
# COMPACT_ATOMS: atom_id res chain seq x y z
N MET A 1 -21.56 7.93 3.11
CA MET A 1 -20.29 8.56 2.70
C MET A 1 -19.10 7.68 2.97
N ASN A 2 -18.94 7.21 4.21
CA ASN A 2 -17.86 6.27 4.53
C ASN A 2 -18.01 4.96 3.75
N ASP A 3 -19.23 4.53 3.49
CA ASP A 3 -19.49 3.29 2.76
C ASP A 3 -18.99 3.32 1.32
N LEU A 4 -19.11 4.46 0.64
CA LEU A 4 -18.59 4.61 -0.72
C LEU A 4 -17.08 4.49 -0.76
N ASN A 5 -16.40 5.17 0.21
CA ASN A 5 -14.95 5.07 0.31
C ASN A 5 -14.48 3.65 0.62
N GLN A 6 -15.22 2.97 1.50
CA GLN A 6 -14.89 1.60 1.86
C GLN A 6 -15.09 0.66 0.67
N ALA A 7 -16.14 0.84 -0.09
CA ALA A 7 -16.40 0.04 -1.30
C ALA A 7 -15.29 0.24 -2.34
N ASP A 8 -14.83 1.47 -2.53
CA ASP A 8 -13.75 1.78 -3.46
C ASP A 8 -12.43 1.15 -3.00
N ILE A 9 -12.14 1.25 -1.71
CA ILE A 9 -10.94 0.66 -1.11
C ILE A 9 -10.94 -0.85 -1.28
N GLU A 10 -12.07 -1.50 -0.99
CA GLU A 10 -12.23 -2.93 -1.17
C GLU A 10 -11.99 -3.34 -2.62
N LYS A 11 -12.57 -2.59 -3.55
CA LYS A 11 -12.44 -2.86 -4.98
C LYS A 11 -10.98 -2.79 -5.42
N ILE A 12 -10.25 -1.76 -4.98
CA ILE A 12 -8.85 -1.58 -5.32
C ILE A 12 -8.01 -2.72 -4.74
N CYS A 13 -8.22 -3.06 -3.48
CA CYS A 13 -7.49 -4.15 -2.83
C CYS A 13 -7.76 -5.48 -3.53
N ASN A 14 -9.02 -5.79 -3.81
CA ASN A 14 -9.37 -7.02 -4.49
C ASN A 14 -8.75 -7.10 -5.89
N GLN A 15 -8.70 -5.99 -6.61
CA GLN A 15 -8.07 -5.96 -7.92
C GLN A 15 -6.59 -6.26 -7.82
N LEU A 16 -5.89 -5.67 -6.85
CA LEU A 16 -4.48 -5.93 -6.62
C LEU A 16 -4.23 -7.40 -6.28
N PHE A 17 -5.03 -7.96 -5.39
CA PHE A 17 -4.86 -9.36 -4.98
C PHE A 17 -5.15 -10.32 -6.13
N ASP A 18 -6.12 -10.00 -6.98
CA ASP A 18 -6.39 -10.78 -8.17
C ASP A 18 -5.25 -10.72 -9.18
N ASP A 19 -4.72 -9.51 -9.41
CA ASP A 19 -3.62 -9.30 -10.35
C ASP A 19 -2.35 -10.02 -9.91
N PHE A 20 -2.11 -10.11 -8.62
CA PHE A 20 -0.91 -10.75 -8.08
C PHE A 20 -1.11 -12.22 -7.70
N ARG A 21 -2.29 -12.78 -7.94
CA ARG A 21 -2.55 -14.18 -7.63
C ARG A 21 -1.62 -15.08 -8.45
N GLY A 22 -0.90 -15.97 -7.75
CA GLY A 22 0.08 -16.83 -8.38
C GLY A 22 1.41 -16.17 -8.70
N VAL A 23 1.53 -14.86 -8.43
CA VAL A 23 2.76 -14.08 -8.67
C VAL A 23 3.44 -13.76 -7.34
N LEU A 24 2.66 -13.31 -6.35
CA LEU A 24 3.16 -12.96 -5.03
C LEU A 24 2.45 -13.80 -3.97
N SER A 25 3.18 -14.09 -2.89
CA SER A 25 2.62 -14.73 -1.69
C SER A 25 2.52 -13.66 -0.60
N TRP A 26 1.40 -13.65 0.10
CA TRP A 26 1.12 -12.64 1.11
C TRP A 26 1.23 -13.21 2.52
N LYS A 27 1.78 -12.39 3.43
CA LYS A 27 1.76 -12.67 4.86
C LYS A 27 1.38 -11.40 5.60
N TRP A 28 0.93 -11.54 6.84
CA TRP A 28 0.56 -10.39 7.65
C TRP A 28 1.80 -9.75 8.27
N ASP A 29 1.87 -8.43 8.24
CA ASP A 29 2.94 -7.65 8.84
C ASP A 29 2.36 -6.82 9.99
N ASN A 30 2.71 -7.17 11.22
CA ASN A 30 2.23 -6.47 12.40
C ASN A 30 2.86 -5.09 12.59
N TRP A 31 4.02 -4.88 12.00
CA TRP A 31 4.75 -3.63 12.21
C TRP A 31 4.02 -2.44 11.58
N VAL A 32 3.59 -2.58 10.36
CA VAL A 32 2.86 -1.52 9.65
C VAL A 32 1.35 -1.75 9.72
N GLY A 33 0.91 -2.99 9.93
CA GLY A 33 -0.49 -3.33 9.83
C GLY A 33 -0.90 -3.49 8.37
N SER A 34 -0.16 -4.29 7.63
CA SER A 34 -0.33 -4.44 6.19
C SER A 34 -0.16 -5.89 5.78
N ILE A 35 -0.47 -6.18 4.53
CA ILE A 35 -0.04 -7.42 3.92
C ILE A 35 1.31 -7.20 3.26
N LEU A 36 2.19 -8.17 3.41
CA LEU A 36 3.59 -8.08 3.01
C LEU A 36 3.93 -9.18 2.02
N SER A 37 4.66 -8.82 0.99
CA SER A 37 5.29 -9.77 0.09
C SER A 37 6.71 -9.30 -0.20
N GLU A 38 7.57 -10.26 -0.55
CA GLU A 38 8.94 -9.97 -0.93
C GLU A 38 9.21 -10.66 -2.25
N PHE A 39 9.92 -9.99 -3.14
CA PHE A 39 10.21 -10.55 -4.45
C PHE A 39 11.58 -10.10 -4.93
N ASN A 40 12.13 -10.86 -5.89
CA ASN A 40 13.42 -10.55 -6.49
C ASN A 40 13.27 -9.39 -7.47
N THR A 41 14.26 -8.48 -7.49
CA THR A 41 14.25 -7.31 -8.38
C THR A 41 14.13 -7.67 -9.86
N GLU A 42 14.45 -8.89 -10.25
CA GLU A 42 14.26 -9.34 -11.63
C GLU A 42 12.80 -9.34 -12.05
N ALA A 43 11.88 -9.47 -11.09
CA ALA A 43 10.44 -9.46 -11.34
C ALA A 43 9.84 -8.05 -11.29
N GLU A 44 10.64 -7.02 -11.09
CA GLU A 44 10.17 -5.65 -10.85
C GLU A 44 9.16 -5.18 -11.90
N LYS A 45 9.46 -5.38 -13.18
CA LYS A 45 8.57 -4.92 -14.25
C LYS A 45 7.20 -5.59 -14.19
N ASP A 46 7.18 -6.89 -13.95
CA ASP A 46 5.93 -7.66 -13.88
C ASP A 46 5.08 -7.25 -12.69
N ILE A 47 5.71 -6.80 -11.62
CA ILE A 47 5.02 -6.33 -10.44
C ILE A 47 4.53 -4.88 -10.62
N ARG A 48 5.34 -4.01 -11.22
CA ARG A 48 4.99 -2.60 -11.37
C ARG A 48 3.82 -2.35 -12.30
N VAL A 49 3.67 -3.14 -13.35
CA VAL A 49 2.59 -2.93 -14.32
C VAL A 49 1.20 -2.99 -13.66
N PRO A 50 0.82 -4.07 -12.97
CA PRO A 50 -0.48 -4.09 -12.29
C PRO A 50 -0.53 -3.13 -11.09
N LEU A 51 0.59 -2.92 -10.42
CA LEU A 51 0.64 -2.00 -9.29
C LEU A 51 0.29 -0.57 -9.71
N GLU A 52 0.93 -0.08 -10.76
CA GLU A 52 0.71 1.27 -11.26
C GLU A 52 -0.67 1.45 -11.88
N LYS A 53 -1.28 0.37 -12.34
CA LYS A 53 -2.65 0.40 -12.85
C LYS A 53 -3.66 0.70 -11.75
N SER A 54 -3.51 0.06 -10.59
CA SER A 54 -4.40 0.25 -9.45
C SER A 54 -3.99 1.40 -8.56
N LEU A 55 -2.69 1.67 -8.45
CA LEU A 55 -2.13 2.74 -7.62
C LEU A 55 -1.29 3.66 -8.52
N PRO A 56 -1.94 4.55 -9.29
CA PRO A 56 -1.26 5.32 -10.33
C PRO A 56 -0.41 6.48 -9.84
N LEU A 57 -0.53 6.87 -8.58
CA LEU A 57 0.27 7.95 -8.02
C LEU A 57 1.45 7.39 -7.27
N PHE A 58 2.64 8.01 -7.45
CA PHE A 58 3.78 7.57 -6.66
C PHE A 58 4.65 8.76 -6.26
N TRP A 59 5.33 8.60 -5.14
CA TRP A 59 6.25 9.60 -4.60
C TRP A 59 7.54 8.94 -4.14
N ASP A 60 8.62 9.69 -4.20
CA ASP A 60 9.90 9.34 -3.61
C ASP A 60 10.28 10.39 -2.56
N CYS A 61 11.48 10.29 -2.01
CA CYS A 61 11.92 11.20 -0.96
C CYS A 61 12.04 12.66 -1.42
N THR A 62 12.13 12.89 -2.74
CA THR A 62 12.22 14.26 -3.27
C THR A 62 10.87 14.85 -3.65
N THR A 63 9.84 14.02 -3.86
CA THR A 63 8.52 14.48 -4.30
C THR A 63 7.44 14.39 -3.24
N ILE A 64 7.68 13.66 -2.15
CA ILE A 64 6.67 13.44 -1.10
C ILE A 64 6.13 14.75 -0.52
N GLN A 65 6.92 15.80 -0.55
CA GLN A 65 6.52 17.11 -0.02
C GLN A 65 5.40 17.74 -0.84
N THR A 66 5.20 17.30 -2.07
CA THR A 66 4.14 17.80 -2.94
C THR A 66 2.86 16.96 -2.86
N ALA A 67 2.89 15.87 -2.11
CA ALA A 67 1.74 14.97 -1.97
C ALA A 67 0.62 15.60 -1.13
N PRO A 68 -0.61 15.13 -1.28
CA PRO A 68 -1.70 15.55 -0.40
C PRO A 68 -1.35 15.32 1.08
N GLN A 69 -1.92 16.12 1.96
CA GLN A 69 -1.61 16.06 3.40
C GLN A 69 -1.83 14.66 3.98
N CYS A 70 -2.88 13.96 3.58
CA CYS A 70 -3.15 12.62 4.09
C CYS A 70 -2.04 11.63 3.70
N VAL A 71 -1.46 11.79 2.52
CA VAL A 71 -0.34 10.95 2.06
C VAL A 71 0.92 11.29 2.86
N GLN A 72 1.17 12.56 3.11
CA GLN A 72 2.31 12.97 3.94
C GLN A 72 2.18 12.45 5.37
N THR A 73 0.96 12.39 5.89
CA THR A 73 0.69 11.83 7.22
C THR A 73 1.07 10.35 7.27
N LEU A 74 0.71 9.60 6.23
CA LEU A 74 1.10 8.19 6.11
C LEU A 74 2.62 8.06 6.06
N ASP A 75 3.26 8.87 5.23
CA ASP A 75 4.72 8.83 5.07
C ASP A 75 5.43 8.96 6.42
N LYS A 76 4.98 9.89 7.24
CA LYS A 76 5.56 10.08 8.58
C LYS A 76 5.35 8.86 9.47
N ARG A 77 4.18 8.22 9.39
CA ARG A 77 3.91 7.00 10.15
C ARG A 77 4.80 5.84 9.71
N LEU A 78 5.17 5.80 8.43
CA LEU A 78 6.03 4.75 7.88
C LEU A 78 7.53 5.04 8.09
N GLY A 79 7.87 6.19 8.68
CA GLY A 79 9.26 6.54 9.00
C GLY A 79 9.94 7.41 7.96
N GLU A 80 9.18 8.03 7.07
CA GLU A 80 9.64 8.92 6.01
C GLU A 80 10.46 8.20 4.93
N LEU A 81 10.14 8.47 3.67
CA LEU A 81 10.78 7.84 2.52
C LEU A 81 12.28 8.13 2.47
N ARG A 82 13.05 7.07 2.29
CA ARG A 82 14.50 7.15 2.07
C ARG A 82 14.81 7.10 0.58
N PRO A 83 16.04 7.43 0.14
CA PRO A 83 16.36 7.62 -1.28
C PRO A 83 15.97 6.49 -2.23
N THR A 84 15.98 5.23 -1.81
CA THR A 84 15.64 4.11 -2.68
C THR A 84 14.19 3.65 -2.55
N GLN A 85 13.44 4.24 -1.62
CA GLN A 85 12.07 3.82 -1.32
C GLN A 85 11.06 4.59 -2.17
N LEU A 86 9.94 3.92 -2.47
CA LEU A 86 8.82 4.54 -3.18
C LEU A 86 7.54 4.30 -2.40
N LEU A 87 6.57 5.18 -2.61
CA LEU A 87 5.22 5.04 -2.08
C LEU A 87 4.24 5.19 -3.23
N PHE A 88 3.46 4.16 -3.49
CA PHE A 88 2.39 4.18 -4.49
C PHE A 88 1.06 4.33 -3.79
N THR A 89 0.16 5.13 -4.35
CA THR A 89 -1.20 5.25 -3.79
C THR A 89 -2.24 5.32 -4.88
N SER A 90 -3.47 4.94 -4.51
CA SER A 90 -4.64 5.31 -5.28
C SER A 90 -4.92 6.80 -5.04
N PRO A 91 -5.69 7.48 -5.94
CA PRO A 91 -6.06 8.87 -5.69
C PRO A 91 -6.84 8.98 -4.39
N PRO A 92 -6.41 9.85 -3.46
CA PRO A 92 -7.12 10.01 -2.19
C PRO A 92 -8.54 10.53 -2.37
N SER A 93 -9.46 10.00 -1.58
CA SER A 93 -10.85 10.43 -1.54
C SER A 93 -11.26 10.51 -0.07
N ASN A 94 -11.66 11.69 0.39
CA ASN A 94 -11.99 11.95 1.80
C ASN A 94 -10.87 11.48 2.75
N ASP A 95 -9.63 11.77 2.38
CA ASP A 95 -8.41 11.42 3.13
C ASP A 95 -8.19 9.91 3.25
N ALA A 96 -8.82 9.12 2.39
CA ALA A 96 -8.66 7.67 2.35
C ALA A 96 -8.08 7.24 1.00
N PHE A 97 -7.23 6.22 1.04
CA PHE A 97 -6.62 5.65 -0.15
C PHE A 97 -6.01 4.29 0.18
N VAL A 98 -5.64 3.55 -0.87
CA VAL A 98 -4.84 2.34 -0.72
C VAL A 98 -3.40 2.69 -1.04
N PHE A 99 -2.46 2.16 -0.28
CA PHE A 99 -1.04 2.43 -0.52
C PHE A 99 -0.24 1.14 -0.70
N CYS A 100 0.89 1.29 -1.37
CA CYS A 100 1.93 0.28 -1.43
C CYS A 100 3.26 0.92 -1.07
N ALA A 101 3.88 0.44 -0.01
CA ALA A 101 5.23 0.83 0.36
C ALA A 101 6.20 -0.10 -0.36
N TRP A 102 7.08 0.48 -1.17
CA TRP A 102 8.04 -0.23 -2.02
C TRP A 102 9.42 0.00 -1.45
N TRP A 103 9.92 -1.00 -0.71
CA TRP A 103 11.17 -0.86 0.04
C TRP A 103 12.22 -1.86 -0.41
N PRO A 104 13.14 -1.43 -1.31
CA PRO A 104 14.28 -2.29 -1.71
C PRO A 104 15.19 -2.59 -0.52
N TRP A 105 15.68 -3.81 -0.46
CA TRP A 105 16.68 -4.17 0.53
C TRP A 105 18.03 -3.56 0.16
N SER A 106 18.92 -3.42 1.13
CA SER A 106 20.25 -2.86 0.90
C SER A 106 21.08 -3.66 -0.10
N SER A 107 20.79 -4.96 -0.24
CA SER A 107 21.45 -5.81 -1.23
C SER A 107 21.10 -5.43 -2.69
N GLY A 108 19.95 -4.74 -2.89
CA GLY A 108 19.45 -4.44 -4.22
C GLY A 108 18.84 -5.62 -4.95
N MET A 109 18.74 -6.78 -4.30
CA MET A 109 18.26 -8.01 -4.92
C MET A 109 16.81 -8.35 -4.57
N VAL A 110 16.30 -7.81 -3.47
CA VAL A 110 14.96 -8.10 -2.97
C VAL A 110 14.24 -6.79 -2.68
N ILE A 111 12.95 -6.76 -2.98
CA ILE A 111 12.08 -5.65 -2.66
C ILE A 111 10.97 -6.15 -1.74
N SER A 112 10.78 -5.45 -0.62
CA SER A 112 9.64 -5.67 0.26
C SER A 112 8.50 -4.77 -0.19
N LEU A 113 7.31 -5.33 -0.30
CA LEU A 113 6.12 -4.63 -0.76
C LEU A 113 5.03 -4.79 0.30
N ARG A 114 4.54 -3.67 0.81
CA ARG A 114 3.47 -3.67 1.81
C ARG A 114 2.28 -2.93 1.28
N ILE A 115 1.11 -3.57 1.31
CA ILE A 115 -0.15 -2.99 0.82
C ILE A 115 -1.14 -2.93 1.96
N ALA A 116 -1.79 -1.79 2.10
CA ALA A 116 -2.87 -1.61 3.06
C ALA A 116 -3.71 -0.39 2.67
N PRO A 117 -4.96 -0.34 3.12
CA PRO A 117 -5.73 0.91 3.07
C PRO A 117 -5.29 1.84 4.19
N PHE A 118 -5.43 3.15 3.96
CA PHE A 118 -5.16 4.15 4.97
C PHE A 118 -6.27 5.19 4.97
N ASN A 119 -6.73 5.57 6.16
CA ASN A 119 -7.67 6.66 6.34
C ASN A 119 -7.24 7.42 7.59
N LYS A 120 -6.85 8.67 7.39
CA LYS A 120 -6.30 9.51 8.43
C LYS A 120 -7.29 9.80 9.57
N ASN A 121 -8.58 9.66 9.32
CA ASN A 121 -9.65 10.07 10.25
C ASN A 121 -10.24 8.93 11.07
N LEU A 122 -9.71 7.72 10.96
CA LEU A 122 -10.26 6.58 11.70
C LEU A 122 -9.82 6.56 13.16
N SER A 123 -10.73 6.12 14.02
CA SER A 123 -10.39 5.77 15.40
C SER A 123 -9.59 4.48 15.42
N LYS A 124 -8.99 4.16 16.56
CA LYS A 124 -8.24 2.89 16.70
C LYS A 124 -9.14 1.67 16.47
N ALA A 125 -10.38 1.72 16.93
CA ALA A 125 -11.33 0.62 16.72
C ALA A 125 -11.64 0.43 15.24
N GLU A 126 -11.84 1.55 14.53
CA GLU A 126 -12.10 1.52 13.09
C GLU A 126 -10.87 1.03 12.31
N GLU A 127 -9.67 1.45 12.71
CA GLU A 127 -8.43 0.95 12.10
C GLU A 127 -8.30 -0.55 12.27
N SER A 128 -8.57 -1.07 13.47
CA SER A 128 -8.49 -2.50 13.75
C SER A 128 -9.49 -3.29 12.91
N ALA A 129 -10.70 -2.76 12.78
CA ALA A 129 -11.73 -3.39 11.94
C ALA A 129 -11.29 -3.43 10.48
N LEU A 130 -10.68 -2.36 9.99
CA LEU A 130 -10.20 -2.30 8.61
C LEU A 130 -9.05 -3.28 8.37
N MET A 131 -8.15 -3.44 9.35
CA MET A 131 -7.07 -4.42 9.25
C MET A 131 -7.61 -5.85 9.17
N GLU A 132 -8.63 -6.18 9.98
CA GLU A 132 -9.26 -7.50 9.91
C GLU A 132 -9.94 -7.71 8.58
N GLN A 133 -10.56 -6.67 8.04
CA GLN A 133 -11.17 -6.73 6.72
C GLN A 133 -10.12 -6.96 5.64
N LEU A 134 -8.98 -6.29 5.74
CA LEU A 134 -7.87 -6.45 4.79
C LEU A 134 -7.40 -7.91 4.75
N LYS A 135 -7.27 -8.55 5.91
CA LYS A 135 -6.90 -9.97 5.97
C LYS A 135 -7.91 -10.84 5.24
N VAL A 136 -9.18 -10.54 5.39
CA VAL A 136 -10.25 -11.29 4.70
C VAL A 136 -10.09 -11.12 3.18
N TRP A 137 -9.91 -9.89 2.70
CA TRP A 137 -9.73 -9.64 1.27
C TRP A 137 -8.50 -10.34 0.70
N ALA A 138 -7.42 -10.36 1.47
CA ALA A 138 -6.17 -11.01 1.06
C ALA A 138 -6.20 -12.53 1.27
N LYS A 139 -7.23 -13.04 1.92
CA LYS A 139 -7.40 -14.47 2.21
C LYS A 139 -6.27 -15.04 3.05
N ILE A 140 -5.88 -14.32 4.06
CA ILE A 140 -4.83 -14.76 5.00
C ILE A 140 -5.32 -14.75 6.45
#